data_c83123108b89e8d0f98231bcd4ccea88
#
_entry.id   c83123108b89e8d0f98231bcd4ccea88
#
_cell.length_a   1.000
_cell.length_b   1.000
_cell.length_c   1.000
_cell.angle_alpha   90.00
_cell.angle_beta   90.00
_cell.angle_gamma   90.00
#
_symmetry.space_group_name_H-M   'P 1'
#
loop_
_entity.id
_entity.type
_entity.pdbx_description
1 polymer ?
#
loop_
_entity_poly.entity_id
_entity_poly.type
_entity_poly.pdbx_seq_one_letter_code
_entity_poly.pdbx_strand_id
1 'polypeptide(L)'
;MHSLLASRSTHEAKASNSHLLQLFAQLVALDSIEHTLDQSSRKFYRRIWCPVLTLWYLIWQRLHDDHALQAVITDARRGGADAFRPCDKKPLSQRIASSATTAYSKARQRLPLMWVTSCFGRLAQRLADLASVTPDPTDSLPMELLDGSTLRLRPHGDIPKMFPPHRTRRKKSYWCVARVVVSFCAQTGVALAAQIASIHQSEQALAVRQLLARTRRALHVGDRNFGVWRVARAGVQSGGQVLLRLTRARANKLAAGRRLQSGLDRAVSWEPGAHDQVDRGLKKEPVPGRLVAQRVHRRGFRPQTLFMFTTLTNTVDYPPQRLVELYGVRWQVELDFRTVKVT
;
A
#
# COMPACT_ATOMS: atom_id res chain seq x y z
N MET A 1 23.48 4.86 14.21
CA MET A 1 22.19 5.08 13.54
C MET A 1 22.24 6.09 12.38
N HIS A 2 23.33 6.86 12.19
CA HIS A 2 23.49 7.79 11.04
C HIS A 2 24.05 7.13 9.76
N SER A 3 24.63 5.93 9.82
CA SER A 3 25.28 5.30 8.65
C SER A 3 24.33 4.56 7.71
N LEU A 4 23.14 4.16 8.16
CA LEU A 4 22.15 3.45 7.33
C LEU A 4 21.30 4.36 6.43
N LEU A 5 21.26 5.65 6.72
CA LEU A 5 20.53 6.64 5.90
C LEU A 5 21.38 7.21 4.77
N ALA A 6 22.69 7.18 4.88
CA ALA A 6 23.61 7.70 3.85
C ALA A 6 23.88 6.70 2.71
N SER A 7 23.65 5.40 2.91
CA SER A 7 23.93 4.39 1.87
C SER A 7 22.79 4.19 0.85
N ARG A 8 21.60 4.74 1.09
CA ARG A 8 20.47 4.65 0.15
C ARG A 8 20.53 5.65 -1.01
N SER A 9 21.41 6.68 -0.96
CA SER A 9 21.40 7.74 -1.98
C SER A 9 22.43 7.57 -3.11
N THR A 10 23.29 6.55 -3.08
CA THR A 10 24.40 6.44 -4.04
C THR A 10 24.46 5.15 -4.87
N HIS A 11 23.51 4.24 -4.73
CA HIS A 11 23.40 3.03 -5.57
C HIS A 11 22.09 2.91 -6.33
N GLU A 12 21.63 3.98 -6.95
CA GLU A 12 20.81 3.86 -8.16
C GLU A 12 21.75 3.50 -9.33
N ALA A 13 22.33 2.31 -9.27
CA ALA A 13 22.78 1.65 -10.48
C ALA A 13 21.52 1.47 -11.33
N LYS A 14 21.42 2.16 -12.48
CA LYS A 14 20.39 1.92 -13.49
C LYS A 14 20.38 0.43 -13.79
N ALA A 15 19.50 -0.32 -13.10
CA ALA A 15 19.31 -1.72 -13.39
C ALA A 15 18.98 -1.81 -14.88
N SER A 16 19.72 -2.59 -15.65
CA SER A 16 19.45 -2.71 -17.08
C SER A 16 18.01 -3.23 -17.24
N ASN A 17 17.30 -2.79 -18.28
CA ASN A 17 15.94 -3.26 -18.59
C ASN A 17 15.84 -4.78 -18.59
N SER A 18 16.89 -5.49 -18.99
CA SER A 18 16.98 -6.95 -18.98
C SER A 18 16.95 -7.53 -17.56
N HIS A 19 17.61 -6.91 -16.59
CA HIS A 19 17.59 -7.35 -15.20
C HIS A 19 16.21 -7.15 -14.56
N LEU A 20 15.59 -5.99 -14.77
CA LEU A 20 14.22 -5.73 -14.28
C LEU A 20 13.20 -6.68 -14.90
N LEU A 21 13.36 -7.01 -16.19
CA LEU A 21 12.50 -7.98 -16.87
C LEU A 21 12.68 -9.40 -16.30
N GLN A 22 13.90 -9.81 -15.99
CA GLN A 22 14.19 -11.09 -15.35
C GLN A 22 13.57 -11.17 -13.95
N LEU A 23 13.73 -10.12 -13.13
CA LEU A 23 13.09 -10.02 -11.82
C LEU A 23 11.57 -10.10 -11.93
N PHE A 24 10.98 -9.37 -12.87
CA PHE A 24 9.54 -9.43 -13.12
C PHE A 24 9.10 -10.85 -13.49
N ALA A 25 9.80 -11.51 -14.39
CA ALA A 25 9.47 -12.86 -14.83
C ALA A 25 9.57 -13.89 -13.68
N GLN A 26 10.59 -13.75 -12.81
CA GLN A 26 10.76 -14.60 -11.62
C GLN A 26 9.67 -14.35 -10.56
N LEU A 27 9.34 -13.08 -10.31
CA LEU A 27 8.34 -12.71 -9.29
C LEU A 27 6.91 -13.05 -9.71
N VAL A 28 6.63 -12.96 -11.00
CA VAL A 28 5.27 -13.08 -11.53
C VAL A 28 4.92 -14.51 -11.94
N ALA A 29 5.77 -15.52 -11.81
CA ALA A 29 5.51 -16.93 -12.14
C ALA A 29 4.48 -17.11 -13.26
N LEU A 30 4.94 -17.01 -14.50
CA LEU A 30 4.12 -16.87 -15.72
C LEU A 30 3.01 -17.92 -15.85
N ASP A 31 3.31 -19.19 -15.51
CA ASP A 31 2.35 -20.30 -15.61
C ASP A 31 1.12 -20.11 -14.72
N SER A 32 1.31 -19.56 -13.53
CA SER A 32 0.20 -19.31 -12.59
C SER A 32 -0.68 -18.11 -13.01
N ILE A 33 -0.15 -17.23 -13.84
CA ILE A 33 -0.86 -16.06 -14.37
C ILE A 33 -1.73 -16.46 -15.56
N GLU A 34 -1.21 -17.31 -16.43
CA GLU A 34 -1.98 -17.83 -17.57
C GLU A 34 -3.21 -18.60 -17.08
N HIS A 35 -3.05 -19.46 -16.07
CA HIS A 35 -4.18 -20.16 -15.47
C HIS A 35 -5.27 -19.22 -14.89
N THR A 36 -4.85 -18.10 -14.30
CA THR A 36 -5.83 -17.10 -13.76
C THR A 36 -6.51 -16.32 -14.89
N LEU A 37 -5.86 -16.17 -16.04
CA LEU A 37 -6.47 -15.55 -17.23
C LEU A 37 -7.49 -16.47 -17.89
N ASP A 38 -7.25 -17.77 -17.93
CA ASP A 38 -8.18 -18.76 -18.51
C ASP A 38 -9.49 -18.85 -17.73
N GLN A 39 -9.46 -18.57 -16.43
CA GLN A 39 -10.65 -18.47 -15.60
C GLN A 39 -11.46 -17.18 -15.84
N SER A 40 -10.88 -16.19 -16.54
CA SER A 40 -11.62 -14.98 -16.90
C SER A 40 -12.52 -15.27 -18.10
N SER A 41 -13.79 -14.83 -18.04
CA SER A 41 -14.80 -15.04 -19.09
C SER A 41 -14.49 -14.38 -20.45
N ARG A 42 -13.31 -13.78 -20.60
CA ARG A 42 -12.87 -13.13 -21.84
C ARG A 42 -11.78 -13.95 -22.50
N LYS A 43 -12.02 -14.43 -23.71
CA LYS A 43 -10.98 -15.01 -24.57
C LYS A 43 -9.93 -13.95 -24.90
N PHE A 44 -8.74 -14.10 -24.34
CA PHE A 44 -7.61 -13.26 -24.73
C PHE A 44 -6.96 -13.83 -25.97
N TYR A 45 -6.99 -13.06 -27.05
CA TYR A 45 -6.24 -13.45 -28.25
C TYR A 45 -4.73 -13.35 -27.94
N ARG A 46 -3.98 -14.39 -28.25
CA ARG A 46 -2.52 -14.43 -28.21
C ARG A 46 -1.91 -13.51 -29.30
N ARG A 47 -2.15 -12.20 -29.15
CA ARG A 47 -1.60 -11.17 -30.03
C ARG A 47 -0.27 -10.67 -29.46
N ILE A 48 0.42 -9.78 -30.19
CA ILE A 48 1.69 -9.16 -29.78
C ILE A 48 1.61 -8.63 -28.34
N TRP A 49 0.60 -7.82 -28.04
CA TRP A 49 0.36 -7.26 -26.71
C TRP A 49 -0.51 -8.18 -25.87
N CYS A 50 0.06 -9.32 -25.44
CA CYS A 50 -0.61 -10.19 -24.48
C CYS A 50 -0.70 -9.51 -23.08
N PRO A 51 -1.58 -9.96 -22.18
CA PRO A 51 -1.79 -9.33 -20.87
C PRO A 51 -0.50 -9.17 -20.07
N VAL A 52 0.33 -10.19 -20.01
CA VAL A 52 1.57 -10.17 -19.21
C VAL A 52 2.57 -9.16 -19.77
N LEU A 53 2.78 -9.14 -21.08
CA LEU A 53 3.65 -8.15 -21.72
C LEU A 53 3.10 -6.74 -21.55
N THR A 54 1.79 -6.58 -21.62
CA THR A 54 1.13 -5.29 -21.39
C THR A 54 1.34 -4.82 -19.95
N LEU A 55 1.23 -5.71 -18.96
CA LEU A 55 1.50 -5.41 -17.56
C LEU A 55 2.97 -5.05 -17.33
N TRP A 56 3.89 -5.81 -17.92
CA TRP A 56 5.30 -5.47 -17.87
C TRP A 56 5.57 -4.03 -18.34
N TYR A 57 5.08 -3.67 -19.51
CA TYR A 57 5.29 -2.33 -20.05
C TYR A 57 4.52 -1.23 -19.29
N LEU A 58 3.44 -1.55 -18.60
CA LEU A 58 2.82 -0.62 -17.65
C LEU A 58 3.75 -0.29 -16.48
N ILE A 59 4.42 -1.31 -15.92
CA ILE A 59 5.39 -1.16 -14.84
C ILE A 59 6.64 -0.44 -15.37
N TRP A 60 7.21 -0.92 -16.47
CA TRP A 60 8.38 -0.33 -17.11
C TRP A 60 8.18 1.16 -17.40
N GLN A 61 7.03 1.54 -17.98
CA GLN A 61 6.68 2.92 -18.29
C GLN A 61 6.64 3.81 -17.02
N ARG A 62 6.39 3.25 -15.84
CA ARG A 62 6.40 3.98 -14.58
C ARG A 62 7.79 4.10 -13.96
N LEU A 63 8.68 3.17 -14.27
CA LEU A 63 10.06 3.17 -13.79
C LEU A 63 11.02 3.94 -14.73
N HIS A 64 10.57 4.20 -15.95
CA HIS A 64 11.36 4.91 -16.97
C HIS A 64 11.11 6.42 -16.90
N ASP A 65 12.13 7.24 -17.22
CA ASP A 65 12.04 8.72 -17.18
C ASP A 65 11.00 9.28 -18.18
N ASP A 66 10.89 8.65 -19.36
CA ASP A 66 9.88 8.99 -20.36
C ASP A 66 8.64 8.09 -20.19
N HIS A 67 7.58 8.70 -19.67
CA HIS A 67 6.29 8.02 -19.46
C HIS A 67 5.39 7.99 -20.70
N ALA A 68 5.87 8.43 -21.86
CA ALA A 68 5.08 8.44 -23.10
C ALA A 68 4.80 7.01 -23.60
N LEU A 69 3.63 6.83 -24.23
CA LEU A 69 3.31 5.57 -24.91
C LEU A 69 4.32 5.23 -26.01
N GLN A 70 4.89 6.25 -26.63
CA GLN A 70 5.88 6.13 -27.69
C GLN A 70 7.18 5.52 -27.19
N ALA A 71 7.61 5.83 -25.97
CA ALA A 71 8.79 5.24 -25.34
C ALA A 71 8.67 3.72 -25.25
N VAL A 72 7.49 3.20 -24.85
CA VAL A 72 7.21 1.77 -24.81
C VAL A 72 7.35 1.10 -26.17
N ILE A 73 6.77 1.69 -27.21
CA ILE A 73 6.86 1.14 -28.58
C ILE A 73 8.31 1.14 -29.08
N THR A 74 9.03 2.20 -28.79
CA THR A 74 10.44 2.34 -29.16
C THR A 74 11.31 1.30 -28.48
N ASP A 75 11.16 1.11 -27.17
CA ASP A 75 11.87 0.09 -26.40
C ASP A 75 11.54 -1.34 -26.89
N ALA A 76 10.25 -1.63 -27.08
CA ALA A 76 9.81 -2.93 -27.57
C ALA A 76 10.37 -3.27 -28.97
N ARG A 77 10.46 -2.28 -29.87
CA ARG A 77 11.07 -2.45 -31.20
C ARG A 77 12.58 -2.61 -31.15
N ARG A 78 13.23 -2.06 -30.14
CA ARG A 78 14.68 -2.20 -29.87
C ARG A 78 15.05 -3.49 -29.16
N GLY A 79 14.07 -4.35 -28.86
CA GLY A 79 14.30 -5.63 -28.20
C GLY A 79 14.30 -5.61 -26.69
N GLY A 80 13.84 -4.50 -26.04
CA GLY A 80 13.83 -4.37 -24.59
C GLY A 80 13.06 -5.44 -23.84
N ALA A 81 12.16 -6.19 -24.50
CA ALA A 81 11.45 -7.32 -23.93
C ALA A 81 11.62 -8.63 -24.74
N ASP A 82 12.63 -8.75 -25.58
CA ASP A 82 12.85 -9.94 -26.43
C ASP A 82 13.18 -11.20 -25.61
N ALA A 83 13.70 -11.04 -24.40
CA ALA A 83 13.89 -12.16 -23.46
C ALA A 83 12.57 -12.74 -22.96
N PHE A 84 11.46 -11.99 -23.08
CA PHE A 84 10.15 -12.39 -22.64
C PHE A 84 9.36 -13.05 -23.77
N ARG A 85 9.35 -14.38 -23.79
CA ARG A 85 8.72 -15.18 -24.86
C ARG A 85 7.58 -16.04 -24.32
N PRO A 86 6.44 -15.44 -23.91
CA PRO A 86 5.38 -16.23 -23.30
C PRO A 86 4.67 -17.18 -24.26
N CYS A 87 4.66 -16.90 -25.58
CA CYS A 87 3.80 -17.61 -26.51
C CYS A 87 4.38 -17.89 -27.91
N ASP A 88 5.57 -17.37 -28.28
CA ASP A 88 6.03 -17.40 -29.65
C ASP A 88 7.54 -17.60 -29.83
N LYS A 89 7.90 -18.22 -30.94
CA LYS A 89 9.28 -18.48 -31.32
C LYS A 89 10.05 -17.22 -31.78
N LYS A 90 9.35 -16.17 -32.22
CA LYS A 90 9.98 -14.93 -32.72
C LYS A 90 10.09 -13.88 -31.64
N PRO A 91 11.22 -13.14 -31.56
CA PRO A 91 11.39 -12.01 -30.67
C PRO A 91 10.31 -10.93 -30.87
N LEU A 92 9.97 -10.19 -29.82
CA LEU A 92 8.97 -9.14 -29.85
C LEU A 92 9.34 -8.02 -30.86
N SER A 93 10.61 -7.65 -30.91
CA SER A 93 11.15 -6.64 -31.82
C SER A 93 10.88 -6.95 -33.30
N GLN A 94 10.92 -8.24 -33.67
CA GLN A 94 10.63 -8.69 -35.04
C GLN A 94 9.14 -8.73 -35.39
N ARG A 95 8.27 -8.68 -34.38
CA ARG A 95 6.80 -8.76 -34.53
C ARG A 95 6.14 -7.39 -34.59
N ILE A 96 6.77 -6.37 -34.00
CA ILE A 96 6.25 -5.01 -33.97
C ILE A 96 6.72 -4.24 -35.21
N ALA A 97 5.97 -4.34 -36.31
CA ALA A 97 6.27 -3.61 -37.53
C ALA A 97 5.92 -2.10 -37.43
N SER A 98 4.83 -1.78 -36.76
CA SER A 98 4.31 -0.43 -36.64
C SER A 98 4.88 0.34 -35.44
N SER A 99 5.18 1.64 -35.65
CA SER A 99 5.53 2.56 -34.57
C SER A 99 4.31 3.17 -33.84
N ALA A 100 3.09 2.81 -34.26
CA ALA A 100 1.86 3.37 -33.70
C ALA A 100 1.57 2.86 -32.29
N THR A 101 1.18 3.74 -31.39
CA THR A 101 0.86 3.43 -29.96
C THR A 101 -0.52 2.81 -29.75
N THR A 102 -1.37 2.83 -30.80
CA THR A 102 -2.80 2.43 -30.70
C THR A 102 -2.99 1.01 -30.20
N ALA A 103 -2.18 0.05 -30.71
CA ALA A 103 -2.29 -1.37 -30.33
C ALA A 103 -1.98 -1.56 -28.83
N TYR A 104 -0.93 -0.94 -28.32
CA TYR A 104 -0.58 -0.97 -26.89
C TYR A 104 -1.63 -0.26 -26.04
N SER A 105 -2.10 0.91 -26.45
CA SER A 105 -3.17 1.65 -25.76
C SER A 105 -4.45 0.82 -25.62
N LYS A 106 -4.89 0.15 -26.70
CA LYS A 106 -6.05 -0.76 -26.67
C LYS A 106 -5.78 -2.00 -25.80
N ALA A 107 -4.56 -2.51 -25.73
CA ALA A 107 -4.20 -3.62 -24.89
C ALA A 107 -4.32 -3.26 -23.40
N ARG A 108 -3.83 -2.06 -23.01
CA ARG A 108 -3.99 -1.53 -21.64
C ARG A 108 -5.46 -1.45 -21.20
N GLN A 109 -6.34 -0.95 -22.08
CA GLN A 109 -7.78 -0.82 -21.79
C GLN A 109 -8.48 -2.19 -21.63
N ARG A 110 -7.93 -3.24 -22.20
CA ARG A 110 -8.47 -4.60 -22.13
C ARG A 110 -7.98 -5.39 -20.93
N LEU A 111 -6.97 -4.92 -20.20
CA LEU A 111 -6.49 -5.62 -19.00
C LEU A 111 -7.61 -5.75 -17.97
N PRO A 112 -7.94 -6.96 -17.51
CA PRO A 112 -8.94 -7.14 -16.47
C PRO A 112 -8.42 -6.63 -15.13
N LEU A 113 -9.17 -5.74 -14.50
CA LEU A 113 -8.78 -5.16 -13.21
C LEU A 113 -8.55 -6.25 -12.14
N MET A 114 -9.43 -7.25 -12.08
CA MET A 114 -9.31 -8.36 -11.14
C MET A 114 -7.99 -9.13 -11.31
N TRP A 115 -7.58 -9.36 -12.55
CA TRP A 115 -6.31 -10.01 -12.85
C TRP A 115 -5.10 -9.17 -12.43
N VAL A 116 -5.10 -7.87 -12.75
CA VAL A 116 -4.03 -6.93 -12.31
C VAL A 116 -3.94 -6.89 -10.78
N THR A 117 -5.07 -6.85 -10.09
CA THR A 117 -5.14 -6.88 -8.63
C THR A 117 -4.57 -8.18 -8.06
N SER A 118 -4.90 -9.33 -8.68
CA SER A 118 -4.35 -10.63 -8.28
C SER A 118 -2.83 -10.69 -8.50
N CYS A 119 -2.32 -10.19 -9.63
CA CYS A 119 -0.87 -10.09 -9.88
C CYS A 119 -0.18 -9.23 -8.83
N PHE A 120 -0.76 -8.07 -8.48
CA PHE A 120 -0.24 -7.21 -7.42
C PHE A 120 -0.19 -7.95 -6.08
N GLY A 121 -1.28 -8.62 -5.67
CA GLY A 121 -1.31 -9.37 -4.42
C GLY A 121 -0.26 -10.49 -4.33
N ARG A 122 -0.06 -11.23 -5.41
CA ARG A 122 0.98 -12.27 -5.49
C ARG A 122 2.40 -11.70 -5.42
N LEU A 123 2.65 -10.62 -6.16
CA LEU A 123 3.93 -9.92 -6.12
C LEU A 123 4.23 -9.39 -4.72
N ALA A 124 3.26 -8.73 -4.10
CA ALA A 124 3.37 -8.22 -2.74
C ALA A 124 3.66 -9.34 -1.73
N GLN A 125 2.98 -10.49 -1.85
CA GLN A 125 3.21 -11.63 -0.97
C GLN A 125 4.63 -12.18 -1.12
N ARG A 126 5.12 -12.38 -2.34
CA ARG A 126 6.49 -12.87 -2.61
C ARG A 126 7.55 -11.91 -2.07
N LEU A 127 7.36 -10.60 -2.28
CA LEU A 127 8.27 -9.59 -1.74
C LEU A 127 8.24 -9.56 -0.20
N ALA A 128 7.07 -9.76 0.42
CA ALA A 128 6.95 -9.90 1.86
C ALA A 128 7.66 -11.15 2.39
N ASP A 129 7.57 -12.26 1.67
CA ASP A 129 8.25 -13.51 2.04
C ASP A 129 9.77 -13.37 1.95
N LEU A 130 10.28 -12.73 0.89
CA LEU A 130 11.70 -12.42 0.75
C LEU A 130 12.21 -11.50 1.87
N ALA A 131 11.43 -10.50 2.27
CA ALA A 131 11.77 -9.62 3.39
C ALA A 131 11.81 -10.34 4.75
N SER A 132 11.05 -11.42 4.89
CA SER A 132 10.99 -12.22 6.14
C SER A 132 12.15 -13.19 6.30
N VAL A 133 12.95 -13.39 5.26
CA VAL A 133 14.15 -14.27 5.29
C VAL A 133 15.32 -13.61 6.06
N THR A 134 15.28 -12.29 6.29
CA THR A 134 16.19 -11.65 7.23
C THR A 134 15.57 -11.74 8.63
N PRO A 135 15.99 -12.67 9.50
CA PRO A 135 15.41 -12.79 10.82
C PRO A 135 15.75 -11.54 11.65
N ASP A 136 14.72 -10.81 12.05
CA ASP A 136 14.86 -9.97 13.24
C ASP A 136 15.05 -10.93 14.42
N PRO A 137 16.13 -10.87 15.18
CA PRO A 137 16.41 -11.81 16.27
C PRO A 137 15.39 -11.76 17.42
N THR A 138 14.46 -10.84 17.37
CA THR A 138 13.35 -10.72 18.32
C THR A 138 12.06 -11.23 17.69
N ASP A 139 11.69 -12.43 17.72
CA ASP A 139 10.41 -13.08 17.35
C ASP A 139 9.19 -12.12 17.16
N SER A 140 9.44 -10.96 16.57
CA SER A 140 8.54 -9.84 16.46
C SER A 140 7.67 -9.98 15.21
N LEU A 141 6.37 -9.69 15.36
CA LEU A 141 5.44 -9.64 14.24
C LEU A 141 5.97 -8.69 13.14
N PRO A 142 5.87 -9.06 11.86
CA PRO A 142 6.19 -8.15 10.77
C PRO A 142 5.36 -6.88 10.90
N MET A 143 6.00 -5.73 10.72
CA MET A 143 5.36 -4.43 10.88
C MET A 143 4.87 -3.89 9.53
N GLU A 144 3.59 -3.54 9.48
CA GLU A 144 2.93 -2.92 8.34
C GLU A 144 2.48 -1.49 8.68
N LEU A 145 2.85 -0.55 7.82
CA LEU A 145 2.53 0.87 7.99
C LEU A 145 1.30 1.21 7.16
N LEU A 146 0.21 1.62 7.82
CA LEU A 146 -1.02 2.08 7.19
C LEU A 146 -0.93 3.56 6.87
N ASP A 147 -1.16 3.92 5.61
CA ASP A 147 -1.29 5.32 5.24
C ASP A 147 -2.32 5.54 4.13
N GLY A 148 -2.89 6.74 4.09
CA GLY A 148 -3.91 7.15 3.15
C GLY A 148 -3.46 8.31 2.26
N SER A 149 -3.94 8.29 1.02
CA SER A 149 -3.66 9.36 0.08
C SER A 149 -4.79 9.55 -0.91
N THR A 150 -4.69 10.61 -1.71
CA THR A 150 -5.60 10.88 -2.82
C THR A 150 -4.85 10.97 -4.12
N LEU A 151 -5.46 10.44 -5.19
CA LEU A 151 -4.97 10.53 -6.56
C LEU A 151 -5.92 11.40 -7.37
N ARG A 152 -5.36 12.38 -8.08
CA ARG A 152 -6.11 13.19 -9.06
C ARG A 152 -6.16 12.43 -10.38
N LEU A 153 -7.36 12.23 -10.89
CA LEU A 153 -7.60 11.50 -12.12
C LEU A 153 -8.22 12.46 -13.15
N ARG A 154 -7.73 12.39 -14.39
CA ARG A 154 -8.35 13.17 -15.50
C ARG A 154 -9.75 12.61 -15.75
N PRO A 155 -10.78 13.48 -15.90
CA PRO A 155 -12.15 13.04 -16.17
C PRO A 155 -12.27 12.55 -17.62
N HIS A 156 -12.05 11.25 -17.83
CA HIS A 156 -12.12 10.60 -19.13
C HIS A 156 -12.85 9.25 -19.03
N GLY A 157 -13.66 8.91 -20.00
CA GLY A 157 -14.41 7.66 -20.04
C GLY A 157 -15.28 7.47 -18.81
N ASP A 158 -15.17 6.31 -18.16
CA ASP A 158 -15.95 5.95 -16.96
C ASP A 158 -15.35 6.46 -15.64
N ILE A 159 -14.19 7.13 -15.67
CA ILE A 159 -13.55 7.66 -14.45
C ILE A 159 -14.48 8.57 -13.65
N PRO A 160 -15.25 9.51 -14.24
CA PRO A 160 -16.16 10.37 -13.48
C PRO A 160 -17.30 9.63 -12.80
N LYS A 161 -17.69 8.46 -13.33
CA LYS A 161 -18.73 7.60 -12.73
C LYS A 161 -18.19 6.87 -11.50
N MET A 162 -16.97 6.34 -11.60
CA MET A 162 -16.33 5.59 -10.51
C MET A 162 -15.74 6.50 -9.44
N PHE A 163 -15.15 7.61 -9.85
CA PHE A 163 -14.46 8.58 -9.00
C PHE A 163 -15.00 9.98 -9.28
N PRO A 164 -16.20 10.31 -8.79
CA PRO A 164 -16.80 11.61 -9.07
C PRO A 164 -15.91 12.75 -8.56
N PRO A 165 -15.91 13.90 -9.26
CA PRO A 165 -15.18 15.07 -8.83
C PRO A 165 -15.73 15.58 -7.50
N HIS A 166 -14.84 16.04 -6.65
CA HIS A 166 -15.21 16.61 -5.35
C HIS A 166 -16.09 17.86 -5.54
N ARG A 167 -17.22 17.91 -4.86
CA ARG A 167 -18.12 19.07 -4.82
C ARG A 167 -17.95 19.80 -3.51
N THR A 168 -17.58 21.07 -3.56
CA THR A 168 -17.73 22.00 -2.44
C THR A 168 -19.08 22.74 -2.58
N ARG A 169 -19.53 23.40 -1.51
CA ARG A 169 -20.77 24.21 -1.57
C ARG A 169 -20.73 25.28 -2.66
N ARG A 170 -19.55 25.78 -3.04
CA ARG A 170 -19.38 26.89 -3.99
C ARG A 170 -18.87 26.48 -5.37
N LYS A 171 -18.13 25.38 -5.51
CA LYS A 171 -17.52 24.98 -6.79
C LYS A 171 -17.45 23.46 -6.94
N LYS A 172 -17.60 23.00 -8.17
CA LYS A 172 -17.32 21.62 -8.57
C LYS A 172 -15.86 21.57 -9.06
N SER A 173 -15.06 20.64 -8.52
CA SER A 173 -13.70 20.41 -9.03
C SER A 173 -13.77 19.84 -10.46
N TYR A 174 -12.85 20.24 -11.32
CA TYR A 174 -12.68 19.58 -12.63
C TYR A 174 -12.15 18.14 -12.47
N TRP A 175 -11.22 17.95 -11.53
CA TRP A 175 -10.55 16.67 -11.35
C TRP A 175 -11.39 15.67 -10.59
N CYS A 176 -11.42 14.45 -11.11
CA CYS A 176 -11.87 13.29 -10.36
C CYS A 176 -10.84 12.94 -9.29
N VAL A 177 -11.29 12.45 -8.13
CA VAL A 177 -10.40 12.13 -7.02
C VAL A 177 -10.68 10.72 -6.54
N ALA A 178 -9.67 9.86 -6.63
CA ALA A 178 -9.66 8.57 -5.96
C ALA A 178 -8.97 8.67 -4.61
N ARG A 179 -9.50 7.98 -3.61
CA ARG A 179 -8.88 7.77 -2.31
C ARG A 179 -8.17 6.43 -2.32
N VAL A 180 -6.96 6.38 -1.78
CA VAL A 180 -6.15 5.18 -1.71
C VAL A 180 -5.70 4.98 -0.28
N VAL A 181 -5.78 3.75 0.22
CA VAL A 181 -5.14 3.32 1.46
C VAL A 181 -4.19 2.18 1.13
N VAL A 182 -2.96 2.26 1.62
CA VAL A 182 -1.90 1.29 1.35
C VAL A 182 -1.32 0.80 2.67
N SER A 183 -1.02 -0.49 2.74
CA SER A 183 -0.13 -1.06 3.77
C SER A 183 1.25 -1.25 3.16
N PHE A 184 2.27 -0.69 3.81
CA PHE A 184 3.67 -0.85 3.42
C PHE A 184 4.41 -1.74 4.41
N CYS A 185 5.31 -2.57 3.93
CA CYS A 185 6.28 -3.24 4.78
C CYS A 185 7.22 -2.21 5.40
N ALA A 186 7.30 -2.16 6.72
CA ALA A 186 8.14 -1.18 7.42
C ALA A 186 9.65 -1.35 7.15
N GLN A 187 10.10 -2.58 6.86
CA GLN A 187 11.50 -2.87 6.60
C GLN A 187 11.93 -2.51 5.18
N THR A 188 11.07 -2.79 4.19
CA THR A 188 11.44 -2.68 2.77
C THR A 188 10.78 -1.51 2.05
N GLY A 189 9.72 -0.91 2.62
CA GLY A 189 8.91 0.10 1.95
C GLY A 189 8.01 -0.46 0.83
N VAL A 190 7.95 -1.78 0.67
CA VAL A 190 7.11 -2.42 -0.35
C VAL A 190 5.63 -2.29 -0.01
N ALA A 191 4.81 -1.91 -1.00
CA ALA A 191 3.37 -1.91 -0.87
C ALA A 191 2.84 -3.35 -0.84
N LEU A 192 2.27 -3.76 0.29
CA LEU A 192 1.77 -5.13 0.52
C LEU A 192 0.29 -5.29 0.19
N ALA A 193 -0.49 -4.23 0.35
CA ALA A 193 -1.91 -4.18 0.02
C ALA A 193 -2.33 -2.76 -0.30
N ALA A 194 -3.31 -2.60 -1.18
CA ALA A 194 -3.90 -1.31 -1.52
C ALA A 194 -5.42 -1.44 -1.70
N GLN A 195 -6.13 -0.42 -1.22
CA GLN A 195 -7.56 -0.23 -1.47
C GLN A 195 -7.78 1.11 -2.16
N ILE A 196 -8.55 1.11 -3.22
CA ILE A 196 -8.88 2.33 -3.98
C ILE A 196 -10.40 2.49 -3.99
N ALA A 197 -10.86 3.70 -3.72
CA ALA A 197 -12.27 4.04 -3.78
C ALA A 197 -12.51 5.51 -4.13
N SER A 198 -13.78 5.85 -4.34
CA SER A 198 -14.22 7.24 -4.48
C SER A 198 -13.85 8.07 -3.23
N ILE A 199 -13.62 9.36 -3.42
CA ILE A 199 -13.36 10.33 -2.34
C ILE A 199 -14.47 10.34 -1.26
N HIS A 200 -15.66 9.88 -1.59
CA HIS A 200 -16.79 9.80 -0.66
C HIS A 200 -16.67 8.65 0.36
N GLN A 201 -15.81 7.68 0.12
CA GLN A 201 -15.51 6.63 1.10
C GLN A 201 -14.38 7.09 2.02
N SER A 202 -14.52 6.85 3.32
CA SER A 202 -13.49 7.25 4.29
C SER A 202 -12.25 6.35 4.20
N GLU A 203 -11.06 6.89 4.48
CA GLU A 203 -9.82 6.13 4.59
C GLU A 203 -9.92 5.01 5.63
N GLN A 204 -10.64 5.26 6.70
CA GLN A 204 -10.86 4.29 7.77
C GLN A 204 -11.69 3.09 7.28
N ALA A 205 -12.72 3.30 6.44
CA ALA A 205 -13.49 2.20 5.85
C ALA A 205 -12.64 1.38 4.88
N LEU A 206 -11.75 2.03 4.11
CA LEU A 206 -10.80 1.35 3.24
C LEU A 206 -9.80 0.53 4.06
N ALA A 207 -9.26 1.09 5.15
CA ALA A 207 -8.36 0.39 6.05
C ALA A 207 -9.02 -0.84 6.67
N VAL A 208 -10.26 -0.72 7.16
CA VAL A 208 -11.01 -1.85 7.71
C VAL A 208 -11.15 -2.98 6.69
N ARG A 209 -11.60 -2.67 5.46
CA ARG A 209 -11.71 -3.67 4.38
C ARG A 209 -10.38 -4.33 4.06
N GLN A 210 -9.31 -3.54 4.03
CA GLN A 210 -7.96 -4.04 3.77
C GLN A 210 -7.48 -4.97 4.87
N LEU A 211 -7.65 -4.60 6.14
CA LEU A 211 -7.25 -5.40 7.29
C LEU A 211 -8.03 -6.71 7.36
N LEU A 212 -9.35 -6.67 7.19
CA LEU A 212 -10.19 -7.89 7.20
C LEU A 212 -9.86 -8.88 6.08
N ALA A 213 -9.31 -8.39 4.96
CA ALA A 213 -8.88 -9.24 3.85
C ALA A 213 -7.45 -9.82 4.03
N ARG A 214 -6.73 -9.42 5.10
CA ARG A 214 -5.37 -9.94 5.37
C ARG A 214 -5.42 -11.33 5.97
N THR A 215 -4.56 -12.22 5.49
CA THR A 215 -4.38 -13.57 6.00
C THR A 215 -3.12 -13.70 6.87
N ARG A 216 -2.21 -12.73 6.80
CA ARG A 216 -0.94 -12.73 7.53
C ARG A 216 -1.05 -11.87 8.78
N ARG A 217 -0.59 -12.41 9.91
CA ARG A 217 -0.48 -11.66 11.16
C ARG A 217 0.61 -10.60 11.05
N ALA A 218 0.32 -9.39 11.50
CA ALA A 218 1.26 -8.27 11.48
C ALA A 218 0.96 -7.28 12.61
N LEU A 219 1.94 -6.42 12.94
CA LEU A 219 1.72 -5.21 13.72
C LEU A 219 1.33 -4.09 12.76
N HIS A 220 0.09 -3.65 12.80
CA HIS A 220 -0.41 -2.55 11.97
C HIS A 220 -0.21 -1.21 12.68
N VAL A 221 0.62 -0.34 12.09
CA VAL A 221 0.91 0.99 12.63
C VAL A 221 0.19 2.03 11.80
N GLY A 222 -0.62 2.87 12.44
CA GLY A 222 -1.42 3.90 11.77
C GLY A 222 -1.32 5.27 12.45
N ASP A 223 -1.52 6.32 11.66
CA ASP A 223 -1.57 7.68 12.15
C ASP A 223 -2.88 7.98 12.91
N ARG A 224 -3.04 9.24 13.35
CA ARG A 224 -4.24 9.68 14.11
C ARG A 224 -5.56 9.59 13.32
N ASN A 225 -5.51 9.50 11.99
CA ASN A 225 -6.70 9.30 11.17
C ASN A 225 -7.21 7.86 11.29
N PHE A 226 -6.29 6.90 11.38
CA PHE A 226 -6.59 5.48 11.61
C PHE A 226 -6.80 5.14 13.10
N GLY A 227 -6.51 6.06 14.02
CA GLY A 227 -6.71 5.89 15.46
C GLY A 227 -8.20 5.89 15.84
N VAL A 228 -8.99 4.95 15.35
CA VAL A 228 -10.42 4.76 15.62
C VAL A 228 -10.70 3.30 15.98
N TRP A 229 -11.76 3.07 16.79
CA TRP A 229 -12.13 1.74 17.26
C TRP A 229 -12.22 0.71 16.13
N ARG A 230 -12.91 1.03 15.04
CA ARG A 230 -13.13 0.08 13.93
C ARG A 230 -11.84 -0.38 13.24
N VAL A 231 -10.83 0.47 13.15
CA VAL A 231 -9.51 0.08 12.60
C VAL A 231 -8.76 -0.79 13.59
N ALA A 232 -8.77 -0.45 14.90
CA ALA A 232 -8.21 -1.30 15.93
C ALA A 232 -8.88 -2.68 15.96
N ARG A 233 -10.21 -2.70 15.89
CA ARG A 233 -10.97 -3.96 15.87
C ARG A 233 -10.66 -4.81 14.63
N ALA A 234 -10.59 -4.20 13.45
CA ALA A 234 -10.25 -4.91 12.22
C ALA A 234 -8.84 -5.54 12.28
N GLY A 235 -7.86 -4.81 12.81
CA GLY A 235 -6.51 -5.32 12.99
C GLY A 235 -6.45 -6.53 13.93
N VAL A 236 -7.17 -6.49 15.05
CA VAL A 236 -7.27 -7.63 15.98
C VAL A 236 -8.06 -8.79 15.38
N GLN A 237 -9.18 -8.50 14.72
CA GLN A 237 -10.02 -9.52 14.11
C GLN A 237 -9.30 -10.27 12.98
N SER A 238 -8.36 -9.66 12.29
CA SER A 238 -7.48 -10.32 11.31
C SER A 238 -6.35 -11.14 11.95
N GLY A 239 -6.30 -11.23 13.28
CA GLY A 239 -5.26 -11.95 14.02
C GLY A 239 -3.97 -11.15 14.23
N GLY A 240 -3.93 -9.87 13.83
CA GLY A 240 -2.81 -8.98 14.01
C GLY A 240 -2.81 -8.20 15.33
N GLN A 241 -1.85 -7.29 15.47
CA GLN A 241 -1.72 -6.33 16.54
C GLN A 241 -1.79 -4.90 15.96
N VAL A 242 -2.12 -3.91 16.79
CA VAL A 242 -2.18 -2.52 16.34
C VAL A 242 -1.38 -1.58 17.24
N LEU A 243 -0.80 -0.55 16.60
CA LEU A 243 -0.20 0.61 17.25
C LEU A 243 -0.70 1.86 16.54
N LEU A 244 -1.70 2.52 17.11
CA LEU A 244 -2.42 3.63 16.49
C LEU A 244 -2.22 4.92 17.27
N ARG A 245 -1.79 5.98 16.59
CA ARG A 245 -1.78 7.32 17.18
C ARG A 245 -3.21 7.82 17.35
N LEU A 246 -3.49 8.43 18.50
CA LEU A 246 -4.79 9.01 18.81
C LEU A 246 -4.79 10.54 18.71
N THR A 247 -5.93 11.11 18.44
CA THR A 247 -6.18 12.52 18.77
C THR A 247 -6.33 12.68 20.29
N ARG A 248 -6.03 13.86 20.82
CA ARG A 248 -6.21 14.13 22.26
C ARG A 248 -7.65 13.86 22.73
N ALA A 249 -8.65 14.21 21.91
CA ALA A 249 -10.05 13.96 22.24
C ALA A 249 -10.37 12.45 22.38
N ARG A 250 -9.83 11.60 21.49
CA ARG A 250 -9.99 10.12 21.59
C ARG A 250 -9.25 9.56 22.79
N ALA A 251 -8.03 10.04 23.04
CA ALA A 251 -7.26 9.63 24.20
C ALA A 251 -7.98 10.01 25.52
N ASN A 252 -8.59 11.19 25.61
CA ASN A 252 -9.40 11.59 26.77
C ASN A 252 -10.59 10.65 27.00
N LYS A 253 -11.30 10.25 25.93
CA LYS A 253 -12.40 9.27 26.06
C LYS A 253 -11.92 7.94 26.61
N LEU A 254 -10.80 7.40 26.11
CA LEU A 254 -10.21 6.16 26.58
C LEU A 254 -9.64 6.27 28.00
N ALA A 255 -9.18 7.45 28.42
CA ALA A 255 -8.67 7.69 29.75
C ALA A 255 -9.78 7.67 30.82
N ALA A 256 -11.06 7.72 30.44
CA ALA A 256 -12.22 7.65 31.33
C ALA A 256 -12.10 8.58 32.56
N GLY A 257 -11.93 9.89 32.31
CA GLY A 257 -11.84 10.93 33.33
C GLY A 257 -10.46 11.11 33.98
N ARG A 258 -9.48 10.25 33.69
CA ARG A 258 -8.11 10.43 34.20
C ARG A 258 -7.33 11.45 33.38
N ARG A 259 -6.46 12.19 34.08
CA ARG A 259 -5.62 13.21 33.46
C ARG A 259 -4.62 12.59 32.47
N LEU A 260 -4.63 13.06 31.23
CA LEU A 260 -3.63 12.71 30.23
C LEU A 260 -2.33 13.49 30.48
N GLN A 261 -1.35 12.83 31.04
CA GLN A 261 0.00 13.38 31.26
C GLN A 261 1.05 12.47 30.62
N SER A 262 2.21 13.03 30.34
CA SER A 262 3.34 12.23 29.86
C SER A 262 3.72 11.17 30.88
N GLY A 263 4.04 9.96 30.41
CA GLY A 263 4.32 8.80 31.25
C GLY A 263 3.07 7.96 31.60
N LEU A 264 1.87 8.35 31.13
CA LEU A 264 0.69 7.50 31.26
C LEU A 264 0.89 6.22 30.42
N ASP A 265 0.77 5.08 31.07
CA ASP A 265 0.70 3.76 30.44
C ASP A 265 -0.31 2.91 31.21
N ARG A 266 -1.39 2.55 30.54
CA ARG A 266 -2.54 1.95 31.22
C ARG A 266 -3.28 0.98 30.34
N ALA A 267 -3.66 -0.18 30.92
CA ALA A 267 -4.61 -1.09 30.31
C ALA A 267 -5.99 -0.41 30.17
N VAL A 268 -6.59 -0.54 28.99
CA VAL A 268 -7.91 -0.01 28.65
C VAL A 268 -8.65 -1.00 27.76
N SER A 269 -9.99 -0.96 27.80
CA SER A 269 -10.84 -1.61 26.81
C SER A 269 -11.45 -0.53 25.90
N TRP A 270 -11.21 -0.62 24.62
CA TRP A 270 -11.78 0.33 23.66
C TRP A 270 -13.14 -0.14 23.20
N GLU A 271 -14.19 0.39 23.83
CA GLU A 271 -15.58 0.08 23.50
C GLU A 271 -16.01 0.75 22.19
N PRO A 272 -16.81 0.05 21.35
CA PRO A 272 -17.44 0.66 20.21
C PRO A 272 -18.40 1.79 20.66
N GLY A 273 -18.26 2.97 20.09
CA GLY A 273 -19.20 4.08 20.33
C GLY A 273 -20.56 3.79 19.69
N ALA A 274 -21.62 4.49 20.19
CA ALA A 274 -22.96 4.38 19.63
C ALA A 274 -23.02 4.72 18.13
N HIS A 275 -22.19 5.65 17.70
CA HIS A 275 -22.13 6.12 16.30
C HIS A 275 -20.99 5.45 15.49
N ASP A 276 -20.26 4.48 16.05
CA ASP A 276 -19.27 3.76 15.28
C ASP A 276 -19.95 2.91 14.22
N GLN A 277 -19.69 3.24 12.97
CA GLN A 277 -20.17 2.45 11.84
C GLN A 277 -19.51 1.07 11.86
N VAL A 278 -20.35 0.05 11.80
CA VAL A 278 -19.87 -1.33 11.67
C VAL A 278 -19.76 -1.64 10.20
N ASP A 279 -18.53 -1.70 9.70
CA ASP A 279 -18.28 -2.13 8.32
C ASP A 279 -18.69 -3.61 8.14
N ARG A 280 -19.07 -3.99 6.91
CA ARG A 280 -19.46 -5.36 6.60
C ARG A 280 -18.36 -6.37 7.01
N GLY A 281 -18.72 -7.34 7.82
CA GLY A 281 -17.80 -8.37 8.34
C GLY A 281 -17.03 -7.98 9.60
N LEU A 282 -17.16 -6.73 10.08
CA LEU A 282 -16.55 -6.29 11.33
C LEU A 282 -17.45 -6.67 12.53
N LYS A 283 -16.88 -7.33 13.52
CA LYS A 283 -17.59 -7.67 14.77
C LYS A 283 -17.59 -6.48 15.71
N LYS A 284 -18.76 -6.13 16.28
CA LYS A 284 -18.91 -5.05 17.25
C LYS A 284 -18.55 -5.51 18.66
N GLU A 285 -17.26 -5.68 18.92
CA GLU A 285 -16.71 -6.18 20.19
C GLU A 285 -15.65 -5.20 20.72
N PRO A 286 -15.47 -5.12 22.05
CA PRO A 286 -14.39 -4.34 22.66
C PRO A 286 -13.01 -4.77 22.16
N VAL A 287 -12.07 -3.84 22.20
CA VAL A 287 -10.67 -4.11 21.89
C VAL A 287 -9.83 -3.84 23.14
N PRO A 288 -9.39 -4.89 23.85
CA PRO A 288 -8.48 -4.74 24.97
C PRO A 288 -7.11 -4.26 24.48
N GLY A 289 -6.46 -3.40 25.24
CA GLY A 289 -5.17 -2.84 24.88
C GLY A 289 -4.64 -1.89 25.95
N ARG A 290 -3.71 -1.02 25.54
CA ARG A 290 -3.08 -0.02 26.39
C ARG A 290 -3.23 1.38 25.79
N LEU A 291 -3.52 2.36 26.64
CA LEU A 291 -3.42 3.78 26.33
C LEU A 291 -2.08 4.30 26.85
N VAL A 292 -1.23 4.77 25.95
CA VAL A 292 0.09 5.28 26.27
C VAL A 292 0.18 6.76 25.86
N ALA A 293 0.71 7.60 26.78
CA ALA A 293 1.00 9.01 26.53
C ALA A 293 2.47 9.28 26.81
N GLN A 294 3.24 9.54 25.78
CA GLN A 294 4.68 9.76 25.89
C GLN A 294 5.11 11.07 25.25
N ARG A 295 5.92 11.86 25.99
CA ARG A 295 6.51 13.08 25.46
C ARG A 295 7.69 12.74 24.56
N VAL A 296 7.67 13.30 23.35
CA VAL A 296 8.72 13.09 22.34
C VAL A 296 9.41 14.41 22.07
N HIS A 297 10.72 14.37 22.10
CA HIS A 297 11.59 15.47 21.70
C HIS A 297 12.23 15.16 20.37
N ARG A 298 12.12 16.06 19.42
CA ARG A 298 12.85 16.00 18.16
C ARG A 298 13.63 17.30 17.98
N ARG A 299 14.91 17.18 17.66
CA ARG A 299 15.77 18.35 17.41
C ARG A 299 15.12 19.28 16.36
N GLY A 300 15.00 20.55 16.67
CA GLY A 300 14.36 21.56 15.81
C GLY A 300 12.84 21.65 15.89
N PHE A 301 12.18 20.83 16.71
CA PHE A 301 10.73 20.85 16.89
C PHE A 301 10.34 21.03 18.35
N ARG A 302 9.17 21.65 18.58
CA ARG A 302 8.60 21.73 19.94
C ARG A 302 8.25 20.34 20.45
N PRO A 303 8.54 20.04 21.73
CA PRO A 303 8.13 18.78 22.34
C PRO A 303 6.64 18.52 22.18
N GLN A 304 6.27 17.33 21.78
CA GLN A 304 4.88 16.92 21.62
C GLN A 304 4.59 15.68 22.46
N THR A 305 3.39 15.61 23.03
CA THR A 305 2.91 14.38 23.65
C THR A 305 2.18 13.55 22.59
N LEU A 306 2.68 12.36 22.33
CA LEU A 306 2.00 11.35 21.52
C LEU A 306 1.04 10.57 22.39
N PHE A 307 -0.19 10.44 21.93
CA PHE A 307 -1.18 9.55 22.52
C PHE A 307 -1.32 8.35 21.58
N MET A 308 -1.15 7.15 22.10
CA MET A 308 -1.19 5.91 21.33
C MET A 308 -2.11 4.91 21.99
N PHE A 309 -2.84 4.16 21.18
CA PHE A 309 -3.51 2.94 21.57
C PHE A 309 -2.76 1.76 20.96
N THR A 310 -2.50 0.73 21.73
CA THR A 310 -1.86 -0.49 21.25
C THR A 310 -2.47 -1.73 21.89
N THR A 311 -2.46 -2.82 21.14
CA THR A 311 -2.80 -4.16 21.63
C THR A 311 -1.57 -4.95 22.09
N LEU A 312 -0.37 -4.38 21.99
CA LEU A 312 0.87 -4.93 22.57
C LEU A 312 0.84 -4.72 24.09
N THR A 313 0.29 -5.69 24.82
CA THR A 313 0.00 -5.57 26.25
C THR A 313 1.18 -5.86 27.16
N ASN A 314 2.19 -6.62 26.70
CA ASN A 314 3.38 -6.90 27.47
C ASN A 314 4.22 -5.61 27.64
N THR A 315 4.31 -5.09 28.86
CA THR A 315 5.02 -3.83 29.18
C THR A 315 6.52 -4.01 29.25
N VAL A 316 7.01 -5.23 29.45
CA VAL A 316 8.45 -5.55 29.50
C VAL A 316 9.01 -5.52 28.08
N ASP A 317 8.37 -6.22 27.13
CA ASP A 317 8.81 -6.28 25.74
C ASP A 317 8.53 -4.96 24.99
N TYR A 318 7.44 -4.29 25.36
CA TYR A 318 6.97 -3.05 24.72
C TYR A 318 6.80 -1.91 25.73
N PRO A 319 7.88 -1.42 26.35
CA PRO A 319 7.81 -0.22 27.18
C PRO A 319 7.41 0.99 26.34
N PRO A 320 6.90 2.10 26.94
CA PRO A 320 6.46 3.29 26.22
C PRO A 320 7.47 3.85 25.20
N GLN A 321 8.75 3.81 25.53
CA GLN A 321 9.84 4.25 24.67
C GLN A 321 9.92 3.39 23.40
N ARG A 322 9.83 2.06 23.54
CA ARG A 322 9.85 1.14 22.41
C ARG A 322 8.63 1.36 21.47
N LEU A 323 7.46 1.64 22.04
CA LEU A 323 6.27 1.97 21.25
C LEU A 323 6.44 3.28 20.46
N VAL A 324 7.13 4.27 21.02
CA VAL A 324 7.47 5.52 20.30
C VAL A 324 8.45 5.25 19.16
N GLU A 325 9.45 4.40 19.38
CA GLU A 325 10.40 4.00 18.33
C GLU A 325 9.70 3.28 17.18
N LEU A 326 8.88 2.27 17.48
CA LEU A 326 8.07 1.54 16.49
C LEU A 326 7.15 2.49 15.72
N TYR A 327 6.48 3.41 16.42
CA TYR A 327 5.65 4.42 15.76
C TYR A 327 6.51 5.37 14.90
N GLY A 328 7.72 5.67 15.32
CA GLY A 328 8.66 6.55 14.61
C GLY A 328 8.99 6.08 13.18
N VAL A 329 9.01 4.76 12.95
CA VAL A 329 9.25 4.18 11.62
C VAL A 329 8.19 4.62 10.58
N ARG A 330 6.99 5.01 11.04
CA ARG A 330 5.90 5.49 10.16
C ARG A 330 6.31 6.67 9.26
N TRP A 331 7.28 7.49 9.65
CA TRP A 331 7.75 8.59 8.81
C TRP A 331 8.33 8.15 7.46
N GLN A 332 8.75 6.89 7.33
CA GLN A 332 9.22 6.33 6.06
C GLN A 332 8.10 6.25 5.01
N VAL A 333 6.86 6.02 5.43
CA VAL A 333 5.70 5.97 4.53
C VAL A 333 5.52 7.26 3.72
N GLU A 334 5.82 8.41 4.33
CA GLU A 334 5.71 9.69 3.61
C GLU A 334 6.70 9.77 2.44
N LEU A 335 7.88 9.15 2.59
CA LEU A 335 8.87 9.02 1.52
C LEU A 335 8.42 8.01 0.47
N ASP A 336 7.88 6.86 0.91
CA ASP A 336 7.40 5.80 0.03
C ASP A 336 6.22 6.29 -0.84
N PHE A 337 5.25 7.03 -0.25
CA PHE A 337 4.18 7.66 -1.03
C PHE A 337 4.66 8.76 -1.96
N ARG A 338 5.71 9.48 -1.61
CA ARG A 338 6.31 10.48 -2.50
C ARG A 338 6.82 9.80 -3.76
N THR A 339 7.52 8.68 -3.63
CA THR A 339 8.03 7.90 -4.76
C THR A 339 6.90 7.45 -5.69
N VAL A 340 5.77 6.97 -5.13
CA VAL A 340 4.60 6.55 -5.92
C VAL A 340 3.89 7.72 -6.61
N LYS A 341 3.93 8.93 -6.04
CA LYS A 341 3.21 10.10 -6.59
C LYS A 341 4.01 10.89 -7.61
N VAL A 342 5.32 10.88 -7.51
CA VAL A 342 6.22 11.65 -8.39
C VAL A 342 6.58 10.86 -9.66
N THR A 343 6.40 9.53 -9.63
CA THR A 343 6.46 8.69 -10.82
C THR A 343 5.10 8.71 -11.52
#